data_943b546b7c0eb53f6912f6e4005d491c
#
_entry.id   943b546b7c0eb53f6912f6e4005d491c
#
_cell.length_a   1.000
_cell.length_b   1.000
_cell.length_c   1.000
_cell.angle_alpha   90.00
_cell.angle_beta   90.00
_cell.angle_gamma   90.00
#
_symmetry.space_group_name_H-M   'P 1'
#
loop_
_entity.id
_entity.type
_entity.pdbx_description
1 polymer ?
#
loop_
_entity_poly.entity_id
_entity_poly.type
_entity_poly.pdbx_seq_one_letter_code
_entity_poly.pdbx_strand_id
1 'polypeptide(L)'
;MVYLSIRHRVSDYARWREGFDTHSAARQAGGANGTELVLRDAEDPNEITVILGWNDLEQARTFTQSASLRDAAQMAGVLELLEIRFLEPAA
;
A
#
# COMPACT_ATOMS: atom_id res chain seq x y z
N MET A 1 4.24 1.00 -16.80
CA MET A 1 3.81 1.29 -15.43
C MET A 1 2.89 0.18 -14.94
N VAL A 2 3.08 -0.25 -13.71
CA VAL A 2 2.20 -1.23 -13.07
C VAL A 2 1.55 -0.62 -11.85
N TYR A 3 0.46 -1.23 -11.40
CA TYR A 3 -0.24 -0.84 -10.19
C TYR A 3 -0.17 -1.96 -9.16
N LEU A 4 0.03 -1.58 -7.92
CA LEU A 4 -0.03 -2.48 -6.77
C LEU A 4 -1.31 -2.16 -6.01
N SER A 5 -2.17 -3.16 -5.85
CA SER A 5 -3.40 -3.03 -5.04
C SER A 5 -3.22 -3.82 -3.76
N ILE A 6 -3.37 -3.15 -2.63
CA ILE A 6 -3.29 -3.79 -1.32
C ILE A 6 -4.60 -3.50 -0.57
N ARG A 7 -5.27 -4.56 -0.13
CA ARG A 7 -6.46 -4.45 0.69
C ARG A 7 -6.16 -5.04 2.06
N HIS A 8 -6.40 -4.27 3.12
CA HIS A 8 -6.07 -4.68 4.48
C HIS A 8 -7.01 -4.04 5.50
N ARG A 9 -7.05 -4.64 6.69
CA ARG A 9 -7.81 -4.11 7.82
C ARG A 9 -6.86 -3.49 8.82
N VAL A 10 -7.25 -2.31 9.32
CA VAL A 10 -6.41 -1.54 10.25
C VAL A 10 -7.16 -1.30 11.56
N SER A 11 -6.42 -1.00 12.63
CA SER A 11 -7.01 -0.74 13.93
C SER A 11 -7.70 0.64 13.99
N ASP A 12 -7.15 1.62 13.26
CA ASP A 12 -7.65 2.98 13.23
C ASP A 12 -7.13 3.67 11.97
N TYR A 13 -8.03 4.22 11.18
CA TYR A 13 -7.66 4.86 9.90
C TYR A 13 -6.69 6.04 10.10
N ALA A 14 -6.95 6.92 11.05
CA ALA A 14 -6.11 8.11 11.24
C ALA A 14 -4.66 7.74 11.56
N ARG A 15 -4.46 6.75 12.40
CA ARG A 15 -3.14 6.22 12.72
C ARG A 15 -2.49 5.57 11.50
N TRP A 16 -3.25 4.78 10.77
CA TRP A 16 -2.74 4.13 9.55
C TRP A 16 -2.32 5.17 8.52
N ARG A 17 -3.13 6.21 8.32
CA ARG A 17 -2.86 7.26 7.34
C ARG A 17 -1.56 8.00 7.67
N GLU A 18 -1.33 8.30 8.93
CA GLU A 18 -0.09 8.92 9.37
C GLU A 18 1.13 8.06 9.04
N GLY A 19 1.04 6.75 9.32
CA GLY A 19 2.10 5.81 8.98
C GLY A 19 2.31 5.66 7.48
N PHE A 20 1.22 5.64 6.72
CA PHE A 20 1.28 5.56 5.26
C PHE A 20 2.00 6.79 4.67
N ASP A 21 1.66 7.98 5.13
CA ASP A 21 2.28 9.22 4.66
C ASP A 21 3.77 9.28 5.06
N THR A 22 4.10 8.85 6.27
CA THR A 22 5.49 8.80 6.74
C THR A 22 6.35 7.85 5.90
N HIS A 23 5.77 6.78 5.37
CA HIS A 23 6.47 5.78 4.57
C HIS A 23 6.62 6.18 3.09
N SER A 24 6.15 7.35 2.70
CA SER A 24 6.17 7.83 1.31
C SER A 24 7.57 7.84 0.69
N ALA A 25 8.57 8.32 1.43
CA ALA A 25 9.94 8.40 0.92
C ALA A 25 10.50 7.00 0.61
N ALA A 26 10.19 6.00 1.43
CA ALA A 26 10.64 4.63 1.20
C ALA A 26 9.98 4.05 -0.06
N ARG A 27 8.71 4.35 -0.31
CA ARG A 27 8.05 3.92 -1.54
C ARG A 27 8.71 4.53 -2.77
N GLN A 28 8.96 5.82 -2.73
CA GLN A 28 9.61 6.52 -3.85
C GLN A 28 11.01 5.97 -4.12
N ALA A 29 11.78 5.74 -3.07
CA ALA A 29 13.12 5.16 -3.21
C ALA A 29 13.08 3.76 -3.82
N GLY A 30 12.02 3.00 -3.59
CA GLY A 30 11.85 1.66 -4.13
C GLY A 30 11.31 1.61 -5.56
N GLY A 31 10.86 2.73 -6.12
CA GLY A 31 10.38 2.80 -7.49
C GLY A 31 8.91 3.18 -7.66
N ALA A 32 8.25 3.67 -6.62
CA ALA A 32 6.91 4.21 -6.73
C ALA A 32 6.94 5.50 -7.56
N ASN A 33 5.92 5.69 -8.39
CA ASN A 33 5.88 6.82 -9.34
C ASN A 33 5.02 8.00 -8.87
N GLY A 34 4.51 7.96 -7.64
CA GLY A 34 3.69 9.03 -7.09
C GLY A 34 2.18 8.85 -7.30
N THR A 35 1.76 7.91 -8.12
CA THR A 35 0.34 7.60 -8.27
C THR A 35 -0.16 6.88 -7.04
N GLU A 36 -1.12 7.47 -6.33
CA GLU A 36 -1.68 6.93 -5.10
C GLU A 36 -3.19 7.14 -5.07
N LEU A 37 -3.92 6.10 -4.73
CA LEU A 37 -5.34 6.17 -4.49
C LEU A 37 -5.63 5.41 -3.20
N VAL A 38 -6.17 6.11 -2.21
CA VAL A 38 -6.50 5.51 -0.90
C VAL A 38 -8.02 5.47 -0.78
N LEU A 39 -8.56 4.27 -0.62
CA LEU A 39 -10.00 4.04 -0.56
C LEU A 39 -10.34 3.34 0.75
N ARG A 40 -11.51 3.66 1.29
CA ARG A 40 -12.06 2.98 2.46
C ARG A 40 -13.32 2.26 2.05
N ASP A 41 -13.54 1.08 2.61
CA ASP A 41 -14.80 0.39 2.39
C ASP A 41 -15.97 1.25 2.86
N ALA A 42 -17.04 1.32 2.08
CA ALA A 42 -18.17 2.20 2.39
C ALA A 42 -18.89 1.83 3.69
N GLU A 43 -18.80 0.56 4.09
CA GLU A 43 -19.47 0.04 5.29
C GLU A 43 -18.52 -0.22 6.45
N ASP A 44 -17.19 -0.32 6.18
CA ASP A 44 -16.17 -0.55 7.20
C ASP A 44 -15.02 0.43 7.00
N PRO A 45 -14.97 1.53 7.77
CA PRO A 45 -13.94 2.55 7.59
C PRO A 45 -12.52 2.09 7.93
N ASN A 46 -12.38 0.93 8.55
CA ASN A 46 -11.08 0.36 8.88
C ASN A 46 -10.62 -0.71 7.87
N GLU A 47 -11.37 -0.95 6.82
CA GLU A 47 -10.89 -1.74 5.69
C GLU A 47 -10.44 -0.79 4.59
N ILE A 48 -9.14 -0.80 4.33
CA ILE A 48 -8.48 0.16 3.44
C ILE A 48 -7.97 -0.57 2.19
N THR A 49 -8.21 0.04 1.03
CA THR A 49 -7.61 -0.41 -0.23
C THR A 49 -6.73 0.72 -0.75
N VAL A 50 -5.47 0.42 -1.03
CA VAL A 50 -4.57 1.38 -1.67
C VAL A 50 -4.20 0.88 -3.06
N ILE A 51 -4.16 1.81 -4.01
CA ILE A 51 -3.68 1.56 -5.36
C ILE A 51 -2.45 2.44 -5.55
N LEU A 52 -1.31 1.82 -5.77
CA LEU A 52 -0.03 2.51 -5.88
C LEU A 52 0.58 2.24 -7.25
N GLY A 53 1.03 3.29 -7.93
CA GLY A 53 1.73 3.15 -9.19
C GLY A 53 3.23 2.90 -8.97
N TRP A 54 3.80 2.00 -9.77
CA TRP A 54 5.22 1.65 -9.74
C TRP A 54 5.82 1.71 -11.13
N ASN A 55 7.12 1.97 -11.20
CA ASN A 55 7.82 2.06 -12.47
C ASN A 55 7.87 0.71 -13.19
N ASP A 56 8.04 -0.38 -12.45
CA ASP A 56 8.01 -1.72 -13.01
C ASP A 56 7.53 -2.76 -12.00
N LEU A 57 7.21 -3.94 -12.51
CA LEU A 57 6.65 -5.04 -11.72
C LEU A 57 7.66 -5.57 -10.70
N GLU A 58 8.92 -5.67 -11.06
CA GLU A 58 9.96 -6.20 -10.17
C GLU A 58 10.13 -5.33 -8.93
N GLN A 59 10.14 -4.02 -9.11
CA GLN A 59 10.23 -3.08 -7.98
C GLN A 59 9.01 -3.19 -7.07
N ALA A 60 7.82 -3.33 -7.65
CA ALA A 60 6.59 -3.51 -6.88
C ALA A 60 6.64 -4.80 -6.06
N ARG A 61 7.11 -5.89 -6.65
CA ARG A 61 7.26 -7.17 -5.95
C ARG A 61 8.27 -7.07 -4.81
N THR A 62 9.41 -6.45 -5.07
CA THR A 62 10.44 -6.26 -4.05
C THR A 62 9.89 -5.48 -2.87
N PHE A 63 9.10 -4.43 -3.14
CA PHE A 63 8.48 -3.64 -2.08
C PHE A 63 7.56 -4.48 -1.20
N THR A 64 6.72 -5.32 -1.79
CA THR A 64 5.78 -6.15 -1.01
C THR A 64 6.46 -7.19 -0.14
N GLN A 65 7.71 -7.53 -0.44
CA GLN A 65 8.50 -8.50 0.32
C GLN A 65 9.47 -7.84 1.28
N SER A 66 9.51 -6.51 1.33
CA SER A 66 10.51 -5.79 2.12
C SER A 66 10.21 -5.82 3.62
N ALA A 67 11.28 -5.88 4.41
CA ALA A 67 11.17 -5.72 5.87
C ALA A 67 10.66 -4.32 6.23
N SER A 68 11.05 -3.31 5.44
CA SER A 68 10.60 -1.93 5.62
C SER A 68 9.07 -1.81 5.58
N LEU A 69 8.43 -2.44 4.58
CA LEU A 69 6.96 -2.44 4.51
C LEU A 69 6.34 -3.19 5.68
N ARG A 70 6.90 -4.33 6.05
CA ARG A 70 6.39 -5.15 7.15
C ARG A 70 6.43 -4.36 8.46
N ASP A 71 7.55 -3.70 8.74
CA ASP A 71 7.72 -2.90 9.95
C ASP A 71 6.78 -1.69 9.94
N ALA A 72 6.67 -1.00 8.81
CA ALA A 72 5.79 0.15 8.66
C ALA A 72 4.32 -0.24 8.87
N ALA A 73 3.89 -1.38 8.31
CA ALA A 73 2.53 -1.88 8.46
C ALA A 73 2.22 -2.20 9.93
N GLN A 74 3.16 -2.84 10.62
CA GLN A 74 3.00 -3.16 12.03
C GLN A 74 2.86 -1.89 12.88
N MET A 75 3.72 -0.90 12.65
CA MET A 75 3.67 0.38 13.37
C MET A 75 2.41 1.19 13.04
N ALA A 76 1.89 1.07 11.83
CA ALA A 76 0.69 1.76 11.40
C ALA A 76 -0.60 1.07 11.85
N GLY A 77 -0.51 -0.06 12.53
CA GLY A 77 -1.67 -0.76 13.09
C GLY A 77 -2.43 -1.62 12.08
N VAL A 78 -1.74 -2.18 11.09
CA VAL A 78 -2.34 -3.15 10.18
C VAL A 78 -2.59 -4.44 10.94
N LEU A 79 -3.86 -4.87 11.00
CA LEU A 79 -4.28 -6.05 11.73
C LEU A 79 -4.28 -7.29 10.84
N GLU A 80 -4.64 -7.13 9.57
CA GLU A 80 -4.82 -8.25 8.65
C GLU A 80 -4.61 -7.80 7.22
N LEU A 81 -3.78 -8.53 6.49
CA LEU A 81 -3.62 -8.35 5.06
C LEU A 81 -4.65 -9.23 4.35
N LEU A 82 -5.56 -8.62 3.62
CA LEU A 82 -6.66 -9.32 2.96
C LEU A 82 -6.32 -9.71 1.53
N GLU A 83 -5.61 -8.84 0.78
CA GLU A 83 -5.31 -9.12 -0.62
C GLU A 83 -4.15 -8.24 -1.10
N ILE A 84 -3.27 -8.81 -1.91
CA ILE A 84 -2.26 -8.08 -2.70
C ILE A 84 -2.43 -8.50 -4.15
N ARG A 85 -2.53 -7.52 -5.06
CA ARG A 85 -2.63 -7.77 -6.49
C ARG A 85 -1.68 -6.86 -7.24
N PHE A 86 -1.05 -7.41 -8.27
CA PHE A 86 -0.24 -6.64 -9.22
C PHE A 86 -1.03 -6.51 -10.51
N LEU A 87 -1.25 -5.28 -10.96
CA LEU A 87 -2.14 -4.99 -12.06
C LEU A 87 -1.40 -4.21 -13.14
N GLU A 88 -1.74 -4.48 -14.40
CA GLU A 88 -1.20 -3.76 -15.54
C GLU A 88 -2.35 -3.13 -16.32
N PRO A 89 -2.12 -1.96 -16.95
CA PRO A 89 -3.15 -1.37 -17.81
C PRO A 89 -3.52 -2.35 -18.93
N ALA A 90 -4.81 -2.53 -19.16
CA ALA A 90 -5.29 -3.37 -20.27
C ALA A 90 -5.26 -2.56 -21.57
N ALA A 91 -4.82 -3.21 -22.63
CA ALA A 91 -4.82 -2.60 -23.96
C ALA A 91 -6.20 -2.70 -24.60
#